data_879d67f386b5f7087f620b1466a25e07
#
_entry.id   879d67f386b5f7087f620b1466a25e07
#
_cell.length_a   1.000
_cell.length_b   1.000
_cell.length_c   1.000
_cell.angle_alpha   90.00
_cell.angle_beta   90.00
_cell.angle_gamma   90.00
#
_symmetry.space_group_name_H-M   'P 1'
#
loop_
_entity.id
_entity.type
_entity.pdbx_description
1 polymer ?
#
loop_
_entity_poly.entity_id
_entity_poly.type
_entity_poly.pdbx_seq_one_letter_code
_entity_poly.pdbx_strand_id
1 'polypeptide(L)'
;LSRRVGVTLLSDILGIDISLGAVSAVEERVSEATKLPVAEVWAKADEAAVKHTDGTSWYQAGVLCALWTIATSALTVFKILTDGKATTLAPLFGQKLGILVSDRATALNFWAMEKRQVCWAHLLRKAISFTARDGPSSAIGRELLDYIAIIFGHWHRLKDGTLSRDEFRALMAPVRVHVESLLERAAKSKLPHVSGSCEEILKHRAALWTFVDSEGV
;
A
#
# COMPACT_ATOMS: atom_id res chain seq x y z
N LEU A 1 -12.46 -21.22 -3.77
CA LEU A 1 -13.22 -22.48 -3.88
C LEU A 1 -14.29 -22.31 -4.96
N SER A 2 -14.49 -23.33 -5.83
CA SER A 2 -15.65 -23.30 -6.72
C SER A 2 -16.92 -23.64 -5.93
N ARG A 3 -18.09 -23.16 -6.40
CA ARG A 3 -19.38 -23.51 -5.77
C ARG A 3 -19.57 -25.02 -5.66
N ARG A 4 -19.12 -25.79 -6.65
CA ARG A 4 -19.21 -27.26 -6.62
C ARG A 4 -18.42 -27.86 -5.46
N VAL A 5 -17.17 -27.42 -5.27
CA VAL A 5 -16.36 -27.85 -4.12
C VAL A 5 -17.00 -27.45 -2.80
N GLY A 6 -17.62 -26.27 -2.72
CA GLY A 6 -18.38 -25.84 -1.54
C GLY A 6 -19.56 -26.75 -1.23
N VAL A 7 -20.33 -27.15 -2.23
CA VAL A 7 -21.45 -28.10 -2.07
C VAL A 7 -20.95 -29.45 -1.57
N THR A 8 -19.91 -30.01 -2.19
CA THR A 8 -19.31 -31.28 -1.76
C THR A 8 -18.83 -31.19 -0.31
N LEU A 9 -18.14 -30.11 0.07
CA LEU A 9 -17.66 -29.92 1.44
C LEU A 9 -18.81 -29.86 2.48
N LEU A 10 -19.90 -29.16 2.14
CA LEU A 10 -21.08 -29.08 3.00
C LEU A 10 -21.75 -30.45 3.20
N SER A 11 -21.88 -31.23 2.13
CA SER A 11 -22.42 -32.59 2.20
C SER A 11 -21.50 -33.51 3.01
N ASP A 12 -20.19 -33.55 2.68
CA ASP A 12 -19.25 -34.49 3.26
C ASP A 12 -18.93 -34.25 4.74
N ILE A 13 -18.85 -32.96 5.15
CA ILE A 13 -18.46 -32.59 6.52
C ILE A 13 -19.65 -32.33 7.42
N LEU A 14 -20.71 -31.68 6.88
CA LEU A 14 -21.83 -31.22 7.70
C LEU A 14 -23.12 -31.99 7.44
N GLY A 15 -23.14 -32.93 6.47
CA GLY A 15 -24.34 -33.67 6.06
C GLY A 15 -25.43 -32.75 5.46
N ILE A 16 -25.04 -31.58 4.91
CA ILE A 16 -25.98 -30.63 4.34
C ILE A 16 -26.01 -30.78 2.82
N ASP A 17 -27.12 -31.32 2.30
CA ASP A 17 -27.37 -31.43 0.88
C ASP A 17 -28.00 -30.15 0.34
N ILE A 18 -27.24 -29.40 -0.43
CA ILE A 18 -27.66 -28.13 -1.04
C ILE A 18 -27.36 -28.15 -2.55
N SER A 19 -28.31 -27.64 -3.36
CA SER A 19 -28.07 -27.52 -4.79
C SER A 19 -27.15 -26.34 -5.14
N LEU A 20 -26.46 -26.42 -6.29
CA LEU A 20 -25.67 -25.29 -6.81
C LEU A 20 -26.52 -24.03 -7.03
N GLY A 21 -27.77 -24.19 -7.43
CA GLY A 21 -28.72 -23.07 -7.57
C GLY A 21 -29.03 -22.41 -6.23
N ALA A 22 -29.22 -23.20 -5.16
CA ALA A 22 -29.45 -22.67 -3.83
C ALA A 22 -28.23 -21.93 -3.28
N VAL A 23 -27.01 -22.45 -3.52
CA VAL A 23 -25.77 -21.73 -3.16
C VAL A 23 -25.69 -20.38 -3.87
N SER A 24 -25.97 -20.35 -5.19
CA SER A 24 -25.99 -19.09 -5.95
C SER A 24 -27.01 -18.08 -5.42
N ALA A 25 -28.22 -18.57 -5.09
CA ALA A 25 -29.26 -17.70 -4.54
C ALA A 25 -28.90 -17.15 -3.14
N VAL A 26 -28.22 -17.95 -2.29
CA VAL A 26 -27.70 -17.47 -0.99
C VAL A 26 -26.62 -16.43 -1.18
N GLU A 27 -25.65 -16.68 -2.07
CA GLU A 27 -24.59 -15.71 -2.39
C GLU A 27 -25.16 -14.37 -2.88
N GLU A 28 -26.17 -14.40 -3.77
CA GLU A 28 -26.82 -13.20 -4.25
C GLU A 28 -27.54 -12.43 -3.15
N ARG A 29 -28.28 -13.12 -2.27
CA ARG A 29 -28.95 -12.51 -1.11
C ARG A 29 -27.97 -11.91 -0.13
N VAL A 30 -26.87 -12.59 0.18
CA VAL A 30 -25.80 -12.06 1.06
C VAL A 30 -25.15 -10.84 0.40
N SER A 31 -24.82 -10.92 -0.88
CA SER A 31 -24.27 -9.80 -1.64
C SER A 31 -25.17 -8.58 -1.61
N GLU A 32 -26.46 -8.76 -1.79
CA GLU A 32 -27.45 -7.66 -1.72
C GLU A 32 -27.54 -7.08 -0.31
N ALA A 33 -27.65 -7.92 0.71
CA ALA A 33 -27.76 -7.50 2.11
C ALA A 33 -26.52 -6.75 2.60
N THR A 34 -25.34 -7.02 2.04
CA THR A 34 -24.08 -6.37 2.43
C THR A 34 -23.78 -5.07 1.68
N LYS A 35 -24.53 -4.71 0.65
CA LYS A 35 -24.26 -3.50 -0.15
C LYS A 35 -24.22 -2.23 0.67
N LEU A 36 -25.27 -1.99 1.48
CA LEU A 36 -25.34 -0.78 2.30
C LEU A 36 -24.27 -0.76 3.40
N PRO A 37 -24.11 -1.80 4.24
CA PRO A 37 -23.01 -1.86 5.21
C PRO A 37 -21.62 -1.63 4.59
N VAL A 38 -21.34 -2.23 3.45
CA VAL A 38 -20.04 -2.04 2.75
C VAL A 38 -19.88 -0.60 2.28
N ALA A 39 -20.93 0.05 1.77
CA ALA A 39 -20.88 1.44 1.35
C ALA A 39 -20.64 2.38 2.55
N GLU A 40 -21.27 2.13 3.69
CA GLU A 40 -21.07 2.90 4.92
C GLU A 40 -19.64 2.76 5.47
N VAL A 41 -19.11 1.53 5.48
CA VAL A 41 -17.73 1.27 5.94
C VAL A 41 -16.72 1.91 4.97
N TRP A 42 -17.02 1.90 3.66
CA TRP A 42 -16.19 2.58 2.66
C TRP A 42 -16.16 4.10 2.90
N ALA A 43 -17.30 4.72 3.14
CA ALA A 43 -17.38 6.15 3.46
C ALA A 43 -16.56 6.52 4.71
N LYS A 44 -16.65 5.72 5.78
CA LYS A 44 -15.82 5.89 6.97
C LYS A 44 -14.32 5.73 6.69
N ALA A 45 -13.94 4.79 5.82
CA ALA A 45 -12.54 4.64 5.41
C ALA A 45 -12.04 5.86 4.64
N ASP A 46 -12.87 6.45 3.78
CA ASP A 46 -12.52 7.64 2.99
C ASP A 46 -12.38 8.90 3.87
N GLU A 47 -13.13 9.01 4.95
CA GLU A 47 -13.05 10.11 5.93
C GLU A 47 -11.83 10.02 6.87
N ALA A 48 -11.17 8.87 6.95
CA ALA A 48 -10.06 8.68 7.89
C ALA A 48 -8.89 9.64 7.63
N ALA A 49 -8.33 10.17 8.72
CA ALA A 49 -7.19 11.11 8.64
C ALA A 49 -5.95 10.48 8.00
N VAL A 50 -5.72 9.18 8.24
CA VAL A 50 -4.66 8.39 7.60
C VAL A 50 -5.28 7.12 7.04
N LYS A 51 -5.00 6.85 5.77
CA LYS A 51 -5.43 5.64 5.09
C LYS A 51 -4.29 5.03 4.29
N HIS A 52 -4.18 3.72 4.35
CA HIS A 52 -3.23 2.93 3.57
C HIS A 52 -3.97 2.32 2.39
N THR A 53 -3.39 2.40 1.21
CA THR A 53 -3.95 1.76 0.02
C THR A 53 -2.90 0.96 -0.73
N ASP A 54 -3.31 -0.17 -1.23
CA ASP A 54 -2.50 -1.02 -2.11
C ASP A 54 -3.41 -1.67 -3.14
N GLY A 55 -2.86 -1.89 -4.34
CA GLY A 55 -3.58 -2.48 -5.45
C GLY A 55 -2.86 -3.73 -5.96
N THR A 56 -3.62 -4.79 -6.22
CA THR A 56 -3.09 -6.01 -6.81
C THR A 56 -3.96 -6.49 -7.97
N SER A 57 -3.35 -7.24 -8.87
CA SER A 57 -4.09 -7.91 -9.93
C SER A 57 -5.04 -8.94 -9.36
N TRP A 58 -6.26 -8.99 -9.87
CA TRP A 58 -7.31 -9.90 -9.47
C TRP A 58 -8.00 -10.51 -10.68
N TYR A 59 -8.27 -11.80 -10.65
CA TYR A 59 -9.05 -12.45 -11.69
C TYR A 59 -10.48 -12.72 -11.20
N GLN A 60 -11.47 -12.18 -11.90
CA GLN A 60 -12.89 -12.40 -11.65
C GLN A 60 -13.54 -12.98 -12.90
N ALA A 61 -14.07 -14.19 -12.80
CA ALA A 61 -14.69 -14.91 -13.93
C ALA A 61 -13.80 -14.96 -15.19
N GLY A 62 -12.48 -15.12 -15.02
CA GLY A 62 -11.52 -15.15 -16.12
C GLY A 62 -11.10 -13.77 -16.67
N VAL A 63 -11.66 -12.68 -16.15
CA VAL A 63 -11.31 -11.31 -16.53
C VAL A 63 -10.29 -10.76 -15.54
N LEU A 64 -9.23 -10.13 -16.06
CA LEU A 64 -8.25 -9.44 -15.24
C LEU A 64 -8.84 -8.11 -14.74
N CYS A 65 -8.91 -7.98 -13.44
CA CYS A 65 -9.39 -6.82 -12.69
C CYS A 65 -8.28 -6.29 -11.76
N ALA A 66 -8.56 -5.23 -11.02
CA ALA A 66 -7.71 -4.72 -9.95
C ALA A 66 -8.45 -4.80 -8.61
N LEU A 67 -7.87 -5.45 -7.62
CA LEU A 67 -8.35 -5.45 -6.25
C LEU A 67 -7.60 -4.34 -5.49
N TRP A 68 -8.36 -3.37 -4.99
CA TRP A 68 -7.85 -2.28 -4.17
C TRP A 68 -8.28 -2.46 -2.73
N THR A 69 -7.36 -2.14 -1.83
CA THR A 69 -7.58 -2.15 -0.38
C THR A 69 -7.45 -0.74 0.15
N ILE A 70 -8.33 -0.34 1.07
CA ILE A 70 -8.12 0.79 1.95
C ILE A 70 -8.12 0.27 3.38
N ALA A 71 -7.02 0.49 4.09
CA ALA A 71 -6.88 0.15 5.51
C ALA A 71 -6.66 1.41 6.33
N THR A 72 -7.33 1.48 7.46
CA THR A 72 -7.19 2.53 8.47
C THR A 72 -6.84 1.90 9.82
N SER A 73 -6.71 2.67 10.87
CA SER A 73 -6.52 2.14 12.23
C SER A 73 -7.72 1.33 12.74
N ALA A 74 -8.92 1.55 12.19
CA ALA A 74 -10.17 0.97 12.71
C ALA A 74 -10.78 -0.10 11.80
N LEU A 75 -10.52 -0.04 10.48
CA LEU A 75 -11.20 -0.89 9.50
C LEU A 75 -10.38 -1.10 8.23
N THR A 76 -10.73 -2.14 7.49
CA THR A 76 -10.18 -2.42 6.16
C THR A 76 -11.32 -2.74 5.20
N VAL A 77 -11.28 -2.13 4.02
CA VAL A 77 -12.25 -2.34 2.94
C VAL A 77 -11.55 -2.74 1.65
N PHE A 78 -12.26 -3.51 0.85
CA PHE A 78 -11.77 -4.02 -0.42
C PHE A 78 -12.72 -3.63 -1.55
N LYS A 79 -12.15 -3.31 -2.72
CA LYS A 79 -12.93 -3.02 -3.93
C LYS A 79 -12.27 -3.67 -5.14
N ILE A 80 -13.06 -4.42 -5.90
CA ILE A 80 -12.63 -4.92 -7.20
C ILE A 80 -13.08 -3.90 -8.25
N LEU A 81 -12.14 -3.44 -9.08
CA LEU A 81 -12.37 -2.51 -10.17
C LEU A 81 -12.04 -3.20 -11.50
N THR A 82 -12.66 -2.72 -12.57
CA THR A 82 -12.44 -3.24 -13.92
C THR A 82 -11.00 -3.11 -14.39
N ASP A 83 -10.26 -2.15 -13.85
CA ASP A 83 -8.83 -1.93 -14.12
C ASP A 83 -8.15 -1.19 -12.95
N GLY A 84 -6.83 -1.01 -13.06
CA GLY A 84 -6.01 -0.27 -12.06
C GLY A 84 -5.75 1.18 -12.44
N LYS A 85 -6.57 1.81 -13.30
CA LYS A 85 -6.30 3.18 -13.77
C LYS A 85 -6.78 4.24 -12.79
N ALA A 86 -6.12 5.40 -12.83
CA ALA A 86 -6.50 6.55 -12.02
C ALA A 86 -7.95 6.99 -12.25
N THR A 87 -8.43 6.94 -13.49
CA THR A 87 -9.81 7.30 -13.88
C THR A 87 -10.88 6.42 -13.25
N THR A 88 -10.54 5.15 -12.98
CA THR A 88 -11.43 4.17 -12.34
C THR A 88 -11.33 4.22 -10.83
N LEU A 89 -10.12 4.51 -10.31
CA LEU A 89 -9.84 4.53 -8.88
C LEU A 89 -10.23 5.87 -8.21
N ALA A 90 -9.91 7.00 -8.83
CA ALA A 90 -10.09 8.33 -8.21
C ALA A 90 -11.55 8.64 -7.79
N PRO A 91 -12.60 8.21 -8.52
CA PRO A 91 -13.99 8.43 -8.10
C PRO A 91 -14.39 7.72 -6.80
N LEU A 92 -13.62 6.71 -6.36
CA LEU A 92 -13.88 6.01 -5.10
C LEU A 92 -13.49 6.85 -3.87
N PHE A 93 -12.62 7.84 -4.05
CA PHE A 93 -12.20 8.75 -3.01
C PHE A 93 -12.95 10.08 -3.20
N GLY A 94 -13.79 10.44 -2.25
CA GLY A 94 -14.61 11.65 -2.30
C GLY A 94 -13.76 12.93 -2.26
N GLN A 95 -13.63 13.54 -1.08
CA GLN A 95 -12.92 14.81 -0.91
C GLN A 95 -11.39 14.68 -0.89
N LYS A 96 -10.83 13.48 -0.97
CA LYS A 96 -9.38 13.20 -0.89
C LYS A 96 -8.73 13.84 0.35
N LEU A 97 -9.39 13.68 1.48
CA LEU A 97 -8.96 14.22 2.76
C LEU A 97 -7.92 13.30 3.42
N GLY A 98 -7.09 13.92 4.27
CA GLY A 98 -6.09 13.20 5.07
C GLY A 98 -4.88 12.71 4.25
N ILE A 99 -4.07 11.87 4.88
CA ILE A 99 -2.83 11.34 4.31
C ILE A 99 -3.10 9.97 3.70
N LEU A 100 -2.65 9.80 2.45
CA LEU A 100 -2.68 8.52 1.75
C LEU A 100 -1.29 7.87 1.79
N VAL A 101 -1.17 6.77 2.50
CA VAL A 101 0.02 5.92 2.50
C VAL A 101 -0.11 4.87 1.41
N SER A 102 0.83 4.83 0.47
CA SER A 102 0.74 3.93 -0.68
C SER A 102 2.12 3.61 -1.26
N ASP A 103 2.15 2.71 -2.21
CA ASP A 103 3.27 2.61 -3.13
C ASP A 103 3.34 3.85 -4.06
N ARG A 104 4.19 3.79 -5.09
CA ARG A 104 4.36 4.87 -6.09
C ARG A 104 3.51 4.66 -7.35
N ALA A 105 2.42 3.90 -7.27
CA ALA A 105 1.57 3.64 -8.42
C ALA A 105 1.08 4.96 -9.04
N THR A 106 1.23 5.08 -10.35
CA THR A 106 0.79 6.27 -11.12
C THR A 106 -0.72 6.46 -11.05
N ALA A 107 -1.46 5.38 -10.80
CA ALA A 107 -2.90 5.41 -10.56
C ALA A 107 -3.31 6.31 -9.39
N LEU A 108 -2.38 6.62 -8.47
CA LEU A 108 -2.62 7.44 -7.28
C LEU A 108 -2.12 8.90 -7.43
N ASN A 109 -1.69 9.31 -8.63
CA ASN A 109 -1.19 10.67 -8.87
C ASN A 109 -2.27 11.75 -8.81
N PHE A 110 -3.53 11.38 -8.66
CA PHE A 110 -4.63 12.31 -8.38
C PHE A 110 -4.64 12.81 -6.92
N TRP A 111 -3.87 12.18 -6.01
CA TRP A 111 -3.73 12.62 -4.63
C TRP A 111 -2.59 13.62 -4.50
N ALA A 112 -2.83 14.74 -3.80
CA ALA A 112 -1.83 15.79 -3.61
C ALA A 112 -0.57 15.24 -2.92
N MET A 113 0.60 15.57 -3.44
CA MET A 113 1.89 15.01 -2.99
C MET A 113 2.17 15.30 -1.51
N GLU A 114 1.75 16.47 -1.02
CA GLU A 114 1.90 16.94 0.36
C GLU A 114 1.05 16.12 1.35
N LYS A 115 0.03 15.43 0.82
CA LYS A 115 -0.88 14.54 1.56
C LYS A 115 -0.63 13.05 1.25
N ARG A 116 0.53 12.73 0.69
CA ARG A 116 0.95 11.35 0.44
C ARG A 116 2.08 10.95 1.36
N GLN A 117 2.13 9.66 1.69
CA GLN A 117 3.31 9.00 2.23
C GLN A 117 3.63 7.79 1.35
N VAL A 118 4.84 7.75 0.82
CA VAL A 118 5.33 6.56 0.12
C VAL A 118 5.64 5.47 1.14
N CYS A 119 5.10 4.29 0.93
CA CYS A 119 5.30 3.14 1.80
C CYS A 119 6.77 2.69 1.81
N TRP A 120 7.45 2.84 2.93
CA TRP A 120 8.85 2.44 3.10
C TRP A 120 9.08 0.92 2.97
N ALA A 121 8.06 0.08 3.23
CA ALA A 121 8.15 -1.36 2.98
C ALA A 121 8.29 -1.68 1.46
N HIS A 122 7.70 -0.88 0.58
CA HIS A 122 7.92 -0.99 -0.87
C HIS A 122 9.32 -0.51 -1.28
N LEU A 123 9.85 0.53 -0.61
CA LEU A 123 11.23 0.99 -0.82
C LEU A 123 12.24 -0.04 -0.30
N LEU A 124 11.97 -0.69 0.83
CA LEU A 124 12.76 -1.80 1.34
C LEU A 124 12.89 -2.93 0.31
N ARG A 125 11.76 -3.39 -0.26
CA ARG A 125 11.79 -4.40 -1.32
C ARG A 125 12.60 -3.94 -2.54
N LYS A 126 12.54 -2.65 -2.88
CA LYS A 126 13.34 -2.08 -3.97
C LYS A 126 14.83 -2.09 -3.65
N ALA A 127 15.23 -1.69 -2.43
CA ALA A 127 16.61 -1.75 -1.97
C ALA A 127 17.16 -3.19 -1.99
N ILE A 128 16.38 -4.16 -1.52
CA ILE A 128 16.72 -5.60 -1.63
C ILE A 128 16.95 -5.99 -3.09
N SER A 129 16.14 -5.53 -4.03
CA SER A 129 16.32 -5.83 -5.45
C SER A 129 17.61 -5.24 -6.04
N PHE A 130 18.17 -4.19 -5.43
CA PHE A 130 19.49 -3.65 -5.81
C PHE A 130 20.62 -4.50 -5.27
N THR A 131 20.51 -5.04 -4.04
CA THR A 131 21.54 -5.92 -3.46
C THR A 131 21.67 -7.26 -4.19
N ALA A 132 20.61 -7.72 -4.83
CA ALA A 132 20.63 -8.95 -5.65
C ALA A 132 21.44 -8.79 -6.96
N ARG A 133 22.04 -7.63 -7.20
CA ARG A 133 22.90 -7.32 -8.35
C ARG A 133 24.36 -7.23 -7.91
N ASP A 134 25.28 -7.42 -8.85
CA ASP A 134 26.70 -7.31 -8.54
C ASP A 134 27.21 -5.86 -8.59
N GLY A 135 28.38 -5.64 -7.97
CA GLY A 135 29.15 -4.41 -8.08
C GLY A 135 28.48 -3.19 -7.43
N PRO A 136 28.58 -2.01 -8.08
CA PRO A 136 28.11 -0.75 -7.51
C PRO A 136 26.61 -0.72 -7.19
N SER A 137 25.78 -1.45 -7.94
CA SER A 137 24.34 -1.56 -7.67
C SER A 137 24.06 -2.18 -6.29
N SER A 138 24.80 -3.25 -5.97
CA SER A 138 24.71 -3.91 -4.66
C SER A 138 25.17 -3.00 -3.54
N ALA A 139 26.21 -2.19 -3.74
CA ALA A 139 26.69 -1.24 -2.75
C ALA A 139 25.61 -0.18 -2.40
N ILE A 140 24.97 0.40 -3.44
CA ILE A 140 23.83 1.34 -3.26
C ILE A 140 22.68 0.67 -2.52
N GLY A 141 22.36 -0.57 -2.89
CA GLY A 141 21.29 -1.33 -2.23
C GLY A 141 21.57 -1.53 -0.74
N ARG A 142 22.80 -1.92 -0.36
CA ARG A 142 23.20 -2.10 1.05
C ARG A 142 23.13 -0.78 1.82
N GLU A 143 23.74 0.29 1.28
CA GLU A 143 23.70 1.61 1.93
C GLU A 143 22.24 2.07 2.15
N LEU A 144 21.35 1.86 1.19
CA LEU A 144 19.93 2.19 1.34
C LEU A 144 19.23 1.30 2.40
N LEU A 145 19.58 0.02 2.48
CA LEU A 145 19.05 -0.90 3.51
C LEU A 145 19.46 -0.48 4.91
N ASP A 146 20.71 -0.03 5.10
CA ASP A 146 21.20 0.46 6.40
C ASP A 146 20.37 1.67 6.87
N TYR A 147 20.12 2.64 5.99
CA TYR A 147 19.26 3.78 6.33
C TYR A 147 17.80 3.38 6.57
N ILE A 148 17.25 2.43 5.82
CA ILE A 148 15.89 1.93 6.03
C ILE A 148 15.80 1.23 7.40
N ALA A 149 16.81 0.50 7.81
CA ALA A 149 16.87 -0.12 9.13
C ALA A 149 16.88 0.95 10.25
N ILE A 150 17.64 2.04 10.08
CA ILE A 150 17.65 3.17 11.02
C ILE A 150 16.27 3.83 11.09
N ILE A 151 15.62 4.09 9.93
CA ILE A 151 14.27 4.66 9.85
C ILE A 151 13.27 3.80 10.62
N PHE A 152 13.23 2.50 10.36
CA PHE A 152 12.31 1.60 11.05
C PHE A 152 12.63 1.45 12.53
N GLY A 153 13.92 1.43 12.90
CA GLY A 153 14.33 1.39 14.30
C GLY A 153 13.81 2.59 15.10
N HIS A 154 13.97 3.80 14.56
CA HIS A 154 13.45 5.01 15.22
C HIS A 154 11.91 5.08 15.15
N TRP A 155 11.28 4.65 14.05
CA TRP A 155 9.84 4.61 13.93
C TRP A 155 9.20 3.65 14.93
N HIS A 156 9.78 2.47 15.17
CA HIS A 156 9.31 1.54 16.21
C HIS A 156 9.39 2.15 17.60
N ARG A 157 10.51 2.82 17.94
CA ARG A 157 10.65 3.53 19.22
C ARG A 157 9.64 4.66 19.40
N LEU A 158 9.28 5.36 18.32
CA LEU A 158 8.17 6.33 18.34
C LEU A 158 6.83 5.63 18.60
N LYS A 159 6.60 4.48 17.97
CA LYS A 159 5.35 3.71 18.11
C LYS A 159 5.17 3.10 19.49
N ASP A 160 6.23 2.64 20.14
CA ASP A 160 6.20 2.07 21.48
C ASP A 160 6.33 3.13 22.59
N GLY A 161 6.44 4.41 22.24
CA GLY A 161 6.49 5.53 23.17
C GLY A 161 7.86 5.74 23.83
N THR A 162 8.91 5.03 23.42
CA THR A 162 10.28 5.21 23.94
C THR A 162 11.03 6.36 23.25
N LEU A 163 10.40 7.01 22.29
CA LEU A 163 10.91 8.19 21.60
C LEU A 163 9.75 9.19 21.41
N SER A 164 9.96 10.43 21.78
CA SER A 164 8.98 11.51 21.50
C SER A 164 8.99 11.90 20.02
N ARG A 165 7.92 12.56 19.57
CA ARG A 165 7.84 13.06 18.19
C ARG A 165 8.94 14.08 17.85
N ASP A 166 9.30 14.93 18.79
CA ASP A 166 10.34 15.95 18.57
C ASP A 166 11.73 15.34 18.49
N GLU A 167 12.04 14.36 19.35
CA GLU A 167 13.28 13.59 19.24
C GLU A 167 13.34 12.80 17.94
N PHE A 168 12.20 12.21 17.53
CA PHE A 168 12.11 11.50 16.25
C PHE A 168 12.40 12.42 15.06
N ARG A 169 11.83 13.62 15.02
CA ARG A 169 12.12 14.65 14.00
C ARG A 169 13.62 14.98 13.97
N ALA A 170 14.21 15.22 15.12
CA ALA A 170 15.64 15.54 15.24
C ALA A 170 16.53 14.41 14.69
N LEU A 171 16.21 13.16 15.01
CA LEU A 171 16.94 11.98 14.52
C LEU A 171 16.74 11.73 13.03
N MET A 172 15.54 12.02 12.50
CA MET A 172 15.23 11.83 11.08
C MET A 172 15.84 12.90 10.16
N ALA A 173 16.12 14.09 10.67
CA ALA A 173 16.68 15.18 9.87
C ALA A 173 18.00 14.80 9.15
N PRO A 174 19.06 14.31 9.83
CA PRO A 174 20.27 13.86 9.15
C PRO A 174 20.04 12.62 8.26
N VAL A 175 19.19 11.68 8.68
CA VAL A 175 18.86 10.50 7.87
C VAL A 175 18.23 10.90 6.52
N ARG A 176 17.31 11.87 6.54
CA ARG A 176 16.72 12.44 5.35
C ARG A 176 17.77 12.97 4.39
N VAL A 177 18.69 13.81 4.87
CA VAL A 177 19.75 14.39 4.05
C VAL A 177 20.60 13.30 3.38
N HIS A 178 21.00 12.27 4.14
CA HIS A 178 21.82 11.19 3.61
C HIS A 178 21.07 10.33 2.59
N VAL A 179 19.83 9.94 2.88
CA VAL A 179 19.02 9.14 1.95
C VAL A 179 18.76 9.91 0.65
N GLU A 180 18.38 11.18 0.73
CA GLU A 180 18.13 11.99 -0.46
C GLU A 180 19.41 12.16 -1.29
N SER A 181 20.56 12.40 -0.65
CA SER A 181 21.87 12.47 -1.31
C SER A 181 22.25 11.14 -1.97
N LEU A 182 22.01 10.00 -1.29
CA LEU A 182 22.25 8.67 -1.85
C LEU A 182 21.38 8.44 -3.09
N LEU A 183 20.09 8.75 -3.02
CA LEU A 183 19.17 8.60 -4.16
C LEU A 183 19.58 9.49 -5.33
N GLU A 184 20.04 10.73 -5.09
CA GLU A 184 20.51 11.65 -6.13
C GLU A 184 21.81 11.15 -6.81
N ARG A 185 22.76 10.64 -6.02
CA ARG A 185 23.98 10.02 -6.58
C ARG A 185 23.63 8.79 -7.41
N ALA A 186 22.74 7.94 -6.89
CA ALA A 186 22.29 6.73 -7.57
C ALA A 186 21.53 7.05 -8.87
N ALA A 187 20.69 8.07 -8.88
CA ALA A 187 19.99 8.53 -10.09
C ALA A 187 20.96 8.97 -11.18
N LYS A 188 22.04 9.66 -10.81
CA LYS A 188 23.09 10.12 -11.75
C LYS A 188 24.09 9.04 -12.17
N SER A 189 24.10 7.88 -11.54
CA SER A 189 25.15 6.84 -11.70
C SER A 189 25.13 6.12 -13.05
N LYS A 190 24.05 6.23 -13.83
CA LYS A 190 23.78 5.48 -15.09
C LYS A 190 23.79 3.94 -14.91
N LEU A 191 23.69 3.45 -13.69
CA LEU A 191 23.59 2.02 -13.40
C LEU A 191 22.24 1.47 -13.87
N PRO A 192 22.22 0.40 -14.71
CA PRO A 192 20.96 -0.18 -15.20
C PRO A 192 20.03 -0.55 -14.05
N HIS A 193 18.74 -0.25 -14.20
CA HIS A 193 17.66 -0.51 -13.23
C HIS A 193 17.77 0.22 -11.88
N VAL A 194 18.92 0.81 -11.52
CA VAL A 194 19.10 1.59 -10.29
C VAL A 194 18.79 3.05 -10.56
N SER A 195 19.44 3.66 -11.57
CA SER A 195 19.29 5.10 -11.86
C SER A 195 17.84 5.50 -12.08
N GLY A 196 17.15 4.87 -13.01
CA GLY A 196 15.74 5.18 -13.28
C GLY A 196 14.82 4.89 -12.08
N SER A 197 15.13 3.85 -11.29
CA SER A 197 14.35 3.59 -10.05
C SER A 197 14.53 4.69 -9.01
N CYS A 198 15.75 5.21 -8.85
CA CYS A 198 16.02 6.30 -7.92
C CYS A 198 15.43 7.63 -8.42
N GLU A 199 15.44 7.90 -9.72
CA GLU A 199 14.75 9.04 -10.34
C GLU A 199 13.24 8.99 -10.02
N GLU A 200 12.60 7.83 -10.20
CA GLU A 200 11.17 7.65 -9.88
C GLU A 200 10.88 7.80 -8.38
N ILE A 201 11.79 7.38 -7.50
CA ILE A 201 11.65 7.62 -6.05
C ILE A 201 11.75 9.12 -5.76
N LEU A 202 12.68 9.83 -6.36
CA LEU A 202 12.90 11.27 -6.15
C LEU A 202 11.74 12.15 -6.64
N LYS A 203 10.95 11.68 -7.62
CA LYS A 203 9.70 12.36 -8.00
C LYS A 203 8.70 12.45 -6.85
N HIS A 204 8.82 11.55 -5.87
CA HIS A 204 7.98 11.51 -4.68
C HIS A 204 8.69 12.03 -3.42
N ARG A 205 9.76 12.84 -3.57
CA ARG A 205 10.62 13.29 -2.46
C ARG A 205 9.84 13.82 -1.27
N ALA A 206 8.86 14.71 -1.48
CA ALA A 206 8.04 15.27 -0.41
C ALA A 206 7.27 14.18 0.35
N ALA A 207 6.73 13.20 -0.37
CA ALA A 207 5.94 12.10 0.18
C ALA A 207 6.79 10.99 0.84
N LEU A 208 8.12 11.05 0.82
CA LEU A 208 8.95 10.10 1.54
C LEU A 208 8.95 10.32 3.05
N TRP A 209 8.69 11.56 3.50
CA TRP A 209 8.95 12.00 4.87
C TRP A 209 7.71 12.49 5.61
N THR A 210 6.52 12.36 5.04
CA THR A 210 5.26 12.80 5.66
C THR A 210 5.04 12.18 7.04
N PHE A 211 5.45 10.93 7.24
CA PHE A 211 5.36 10.22 8.52
C PHE A 211 6.19 10.84 9.65
N VAL A 212 7.19 11.66 9.32
CA VAL A 212 8.04 12.32 10.32
C VAL A 212 7.23 13.34 11.11
N ASP A 213 6.36 14.09 10.42
CA ASP A 213 5.60 15.19 10.98
C ASP A 213 4.14 14.83 11.30
N SER A 214 3.66 13.72 10.76
CA SER A 214 2.24 13.36 10.84
C SER A 214 2.00 12.17 11.76
N GLU A 215 1.01 12.30 12.64
CA GLU A 215 0.59 11.20 13.51
C GLU A 215 -0.21 10.14 12.74
N GLY A 216 -0.11 8.89 13.19
CA GLY A 216 -0.87 7.78 12.63
C GLY A 216 -0.34 7.22 11.31
N VAL A 217 0.75 7.77 10.78
CA VAL A 217 1.42 7.32 9.55
C VAL A 217 2.51 6.31 9.85
#